data_1dc93e8fb1e70d6c5ed13a520225d052
#
_entry.id   1dc93e8fb1e70d6c5ed13a520225d052
#
_cell.length_a   1.000
_cell.length_b   1.000
_cell.length_c   1.000
_cell.angle_alpha   90.00
_cell.angle_beta   90.00
_cell.angle_gamma   90.00
#
_symmetry.space_group_name_H-M   'P 1'
#
loop_
_entity.id
_entity.type
_entity.pdbx_description
1 polymer ?
#
loop_
_entity_poly.entity_id
_entity_poly.type
_entity_poly.pdbx_seq_one_letter_code
_entity_poly.pdbx_strand_id
1 'polypeptide(L)'
;VIRKAAEARHCDLIVTGVARDETLGRLLLGTTVEKLAREAVQPILVVRERPHHDYRDFVAAVDFSEGSRQALQAALTLFPDARPLLFHAFSTHQTHAEAAVVEQARARADNEVAEFMKRIAALLNRPDIEWKIEHGLPEDVLPDYVARHPTELLVVGTHGRTGILRTAIGSVAEQLIQHTPCDVLIVRQR
;
A
#
# COMPACT_ATOMS: atom_id res chain seq x y z
N VAL A 1 -7.07 9.52 -21.79
CA VAL A 1 -6.70 10.95 -21.83
C VAL A 1 -5.69 11.25 -20.71
N ILE A 2 -6.03 11.03 -19.40
CA ILE A 2 -5.18 11.40 -18.23
C ILE A 2 -3.77 10.81 -18.34
N ARG A 3 -3.63 9.49 -18.55
CA ARG A 3 -2.32 8.82 -18.66
C ARG A 3 -1.44 9.46 -19.74
N LYS A 4 -1.97 9.64 -20.95
CA LYS A 4 -1.22 10.27 -22.06
C LYS A 4 -0.80 11.69 -21.73
N ALA A 5 -1.63 12.45 -21.01
CA ALA A 5 -1.31 13.81 -20.58
C ALA A 5 -0.19 13.81 -19.54
N ALA A 6 -0.24 12.87 -18.57
CA ALA A 6 0.79 12.73 -17.55
C ALA A 6 2.16 12.33 -18.16
N GLU A 7 2.14 11.38 -19.11
CA GLU A 7 3.35 10.97 -19.86
C GLU A 7 3.93 12.14 -20.67
N ALA A 8 3.09 12.82 -21.45
CA ALA A 8 3.53 13.93 -22.32
C ALA A 8 4.07 15.14 -21.53
N ARG A 9 3.65 15.30 -20.29
CA ARG A 9 4.09 16.39 -19.41
C ARG A 9 5.15 15.96 -18.40
N HIS A 10 5.62 14.72 -18.47
CA HIS A 10 6.61 14.16 -17.55
C HIS A 10 6.21 14.33 -16.07
N CYS A 11 4.91 14.08 -15.75
CA CYS A 11 4.43 14.16 -14.38
C CYS A 11 4.98 13.01 -13.54
N ASP A 12 5.35 13.32 -12.30
CA ASP A 12 5.85 12.33 -11.34
C ASP A 12 4.71 11.62 -10.59
N LEU A 13 3.53 12.24 -10.53
CA LEU A 13 2.38 11.77 -9.77
C LEU A 13 1.09 12.12 -10.51
N ILE A 14 0.10 11.23 -10.44
CA ILE A 14 -1.28 11.51 -10.82
C ILE A 14 -2.10 11.60 -9.54
N VAL A 15 -2.79 12.72 -9.33
CA VAL A 15 -3.70 12.90 -8.18
C VAL A 15 -5.14 12.80 -8.66
N THR A 16 -5.95 12.03 -7.96
CA THR A 16 -7.37 11.86 -8.24
C THR A 16 -8.18 11.79 -6.95
N GLY A 17 -9.41 12.26 -6.99
CA GLY A 17 -10.37 12.05 -5.90
C GLY A 17 -11.05 10.68 -5.99
N VAL A 18 -11.76 10.30 -4.94
CA VAL A 18 -12.66 9.15 -4.93
C VAL A 18 -14.02 9.50 -5.54
N ALA A 19 -14.64 8.54 -6.21
CA ALA A 19 -16.04 8.65 -6.58
C ALA A 19 -16.91 8.37 -5.32
N ARG A 20 -17.84 9.28 -5.02
CA ARG A 20 -18.88 9.03 -4.01
C ARG A 20 -20.08 8.41 -4.69
N ASP A 21 -20.46 7.22 -4.26
CA ASP A 21 -21.80 6.70 -4.58
C ASP A 21 -22.77 7.25 -3.55
N GLU A 22 -23.55 8.24 -3.96
CA GLU A 22 -24.54 8.90 -3.08
C GLU A 22 -25.63 7.92 -2.61
N THR A 23 -25.86 6.83 -3.34
CA THR A 23 -26.91 5.86 -3.08
C THR A 23 -26.52 4.85 -1.99
N LEU A 24 -25.25 4.48 -1.91
CA LEU A 24 -24.74 3.43 -1.00
C LEU A 24 -23.91 3.97 0.16
N GLY A 25 -23.61 5.28 0.19
CA GLY A 25 -22.74 5.90 1.20
C GLY A 25 -21.32 5.31 1.24
N ARG A 26 -20.93 4.54 0.21
CA ARG A 26 -19.62 3.91 0.09
C ARG A 26 -18.72 4.69 -0.86
N LEU A 27 -17.47 4.78 -0.52
CA LEU A 27 -16.46 5.27 -1.44
C LEU A 27 -16.13 4.13 -2.40
N LEU A 28 -16.47 4.30 -3.67
CA LEU A 28 -16.13 3.35 -4.71
C LEU A 28 -14.82 3.76 -5.39
N LEU A 29 -13.95 2.79 -5.59
CA LEU A 29 -12.84 2.97 -6.51
C LEU A 29 -13.46 3.16 -7.91
N GLY A 30 -13.48 4.41 -8.40
CA GLY A 30 -14.07 4.70 -9.69
C GLY A 30 -13.33 3.98 -10.82
N THR A 31 -14.04 3.61 -11.87
CA THR A 31 -13.47 2.92 -13.05
C THR A 31 -12.26 3.65 -13.65
N THR A 32 -12.21 4.97 -13.48
CA THR A 32 -11.04 5.79 -13.89
C THR A 32 -9.80 5.47 -13.06
N VAL A 33 -9.93 5.35 -11.73
CA VAL A 33 -8.81 5.02 -10.84
C VAL A 33 -8.31 3.60 -11.10
N GLU A 34 -9.23 2.64 -11.25
CA GLU A 34 -8.89 1.26 -11.60
C GLU A 34 -8.12 1.17 -12.92
N LYS A 35 -8.60 1.91 -13.95
CA LYS A 35 -7.93 1.95 -15.23
C LYS A 35 -6.55 2.60 -15.14
N LEU A 36 -6.41 3.70 -14.40
CA LEU A 36 -5.13 4.35 -14.19
C LEU A 36 -4.16 3.42 -13.43
N ALA A 37 -4.60 2.77 -12.36
CA ALA A 37 -3.77 1.84 -11.58
C ALA A 37 -3.26 0.64 -12.40
N ARG A 38 -4.03 0.23 -13.41
CA ARG A 38 -3.60 -0.82 -14.36
C ARG A 38 -2.64 -0.34 -15.44
N GLU A 39 -2.78 0.91 -15.90
CA GLU A 39 -2.13 1.37 -17.14
C GLU A 39 -1.06 2.44 -16.91
N ALA A 40 -1.17 3.25 -15.83
CA ALA A 40 -0.25 4.36 -15.61
C ALA A 40 1.13 3.87 -15.16
N VAL A 41 2.16 4.58 -15.60
CA VAL A 41 3.54 4.37 -15.15
C VAL A 41 3.80 5.17 -13.88
N GLN A 42 3.14 6.31 -13.76
CA GLN A 42 3.23 7.19 -12.60
C GLN A 42 2.48 6.60 -11.40
N PRO A 43 2.96 6.82 -10.17
CA PRO A 43 2.18 6.61 -8.96
C PRO A 43 0.85 7.38 -9.04
N ILE A 44 -0.18 6.85 -8.38
CA ILE A 44 -1.51 7.46 -8.33
C ILE A 44 -1.85 7.71 -6.87
N LEU A 45 -2.06 8.97 -6.52
CA LEU A 45 -2.57 9.37 -5.21
C LEU A 45 -4.09 9.51 -5.29
N VAL A 46 -4.79 8.67 -4.56
CA VAL A 46 -6.25 8.71 -4.41
C VAL A 46 -6.57 9.49 -3.15
N VAL A 47 -7.06 10.70 -3.30
CA VAL A 47 -7.37 11.62 -2.20
C VAL A 47 -8.84 11.46 -1.80
N ARG A 48 -9.09 11.20 -0.52
CA ARG A 48 -10.43 11.00 0.05
C ARG A 48 -10.97 12.26 0.71
N GLU A 49 -10.09 12.99 1.36
CA GLU A 49 -10.43 14.22 2.05
C GLU A 49 -9.58 15.38 1.53
N ARG A 50 -10.02 16.60 1.77
CA ARG A 50 -9.24 17.78 1.40
C ARG A 50 -7.97 17.81 2.24
N PRO A 51 -6.77 17.83 1.64
CA PRO A 51 -5.54 17.90 2.40
C PRO A 51 -5.45 19.25 3.14
N HIS A 52 -5.03 19.21 4.40
CA HIS A 52 -4.88 20.38 5.26
C HIS A 52 -3.41 20.70 5.56
N HIS A 53 -2.52 19.74 5.34
CA HIS A 53 -1.07 19.83 5.53
C HIS A 53 -0.36 18.76 4.70
N ASP A 54 0.95 18.77 4.68
CA ASP A 54 1.76 17.72 4.07
C ASP A 54 1.63 16.42 4.90
N TYR A 55 1.72 15.27 4.24
CA TYR A 55 1.71 13.97 4.93
C TYR A 55 2.91 13.87 5.88
N ARG A 56 2.64 13.57 7.16
CA ARG A 56 3.63 13.41 8.22
C ARG A 56 3.99 11.97 8.46
N ASP A 57 3.03 11.10 8.29
CA ASP A 57 3.16 9.66 8.53
C ASP A 57 2.46 8.89 7.42
N PHE A 58 3.05 7.78 7.02
CA PHE A 58 2.37 6.85 6.13
C PHE A 58 2.60 5.40 6.53
N VAL A 59 1.63 4.55 6.21
CA VAL A 59 1.73 3.09 6.35
C VAL A 59 1.97 2.49 4.97
N ALA A 60 3.02 1.71 4.81
CA ALA A 60 3.29 0.96 3.58
C ALA A 60 2.92 -0.51 3.78
N ALA A 61 1.94 -1.00 3.01
CA ALA A 61 1.62 -2.41 2.96
C ALA A 61 2.73 -3.19 2.24
N VAL A 62 3.38 -4.11 2.94
CA VAL A 62 4.50 -4.87 2.40
C VAL A 62 4.25 -6.37 2.46
N ASP A 63 4.56 -7.03 1.35
CA ASP A 63 4.60 -8.48 1.21
C ASP A 63 6.02 -8.97 0.84
N PHE A 64 7.02 -8.08 0.97
CA PHE A 64 8.43 -8.29 0.65
C PHE A 64 8.72 -8.54 -0.83
N SER A 65 7.73 -8.32 -1.71
CA SER A 65 7.91 -8.35 -3.16
C SER A 65 8.66 -7.13 -3.67
N GLU A 66 9.11 -7.22 -4.92
CA GLU A 66 9.67 -6.06 -5.62
C GLU A 66 8.64 -4.93 -5.79
N GLY A 67 7.36 -5.29 -5.96
CA GLY A 67 6.26 -4.32 -6.03
C GLY A 67 6.13 -3.49 -4.76
N SER A 68 6.13 -4.13 -3.57
CA SER A 68 6.06 -3.40 -2.29
C SER A 68 7.32 -2.58 -2.02
N ARG A 69 8.51 -3.04 -2.46
CA ARG A 69 9.75 -2.27 -2.39
C ARG A 69 9.68 -1.00 -3.25
N GLN A 70 9.20 -1.11 -4.50
CA GLN A 70 9.04 0.04 -5.39
C GLN A 70 7.99 1.02 -4.88
N ALA A 71 6.92 0.52 -4.25
CA ALA A 71 5.89 1.34 -3.64
C ALA A 71 6.46 2.18 -2.49
N LEU A 72 7.23 1.55 -1.59
CA LEU A 72 7.91 2.25 -0.50
C LEU A 72 8.89 3.31 -1.04
N GLN A 73 9.71 2.95 -2.03
CA GLN A 73 10.67 3.88 -2.63
C GLN A 73 9.97 5.08 -3.27
N ALA A 74 8.88 4.88 -3.99
CA ALA A 74 8.10 5.96 -4.59
C ALA A 74 7.52 6.89 -3.51
N ALA A 75 6.98 6.33 -2.42
CA ALA A 75 6.44 7.12 -1.32
C ALA A 75 7.51 7.99 -0.66
N LEU A 76 8.68 7.42 -0.36
CA LEU A 76 9.81 8.18 0.22
C LEU A 76 10.38 9.26 -0.72
N THR A 77 10.27 9.04 -2.04
CA THR A 77 10.68 10.05 -3.02
C THR A 77 9.67 11.19 -3.11
N LEU A 78 8.37 10.88 -3.08
CA LEU A 78 7.30 11.87 -3.17
C LEU A 78 7.07 12.61 -1.85
N PHE A 79 7.30 11.95 -0.72
CA PHE A 79 7.06 12.47 0.63
C PHE A 79 8.30 12.25 1.52
N PRO A 80 9.41 12.94 1.26
CA PRO A 80 10.71 12.66 1.90
C PRO A 80 10.71 12.94 3.41
N ASP A 81 9.86 13.84 3.88
CA ASP A 81 9.77 14.23 5.30
C ASP A 81 8.76 13.37 6.09
N ALA A 82 7.98 12.52 5.41
CA ALA A 82 7.03 11.64 6.07
C ALA A 82 7.73 10.43 6.72
N ARG A 83 7.22 10.01 7.88
CA ARG A 83 7.72 8.86 8.62
C ARG A 83 7.04 7.58 8.12
N PRO A 84 7.79 6.60 7.64
CA PRO A 84 7.26 5.34 7.16
C PRO A 84 7.03 4.33 8.29
N LEU A 85 5.88 3.67 8.29
CA LEU A 85 5.64 2.42 9.01
C LEU A 85 5.41 1.31 7.99
N LEU A 86 6.23 0.26 8.00
CA LEU A 86 5.99 -0.93 7.20
C LEU A 86 4.97 -1.83 7.91
N PHE A 87 3.91 -2.18 7.23
CA PHE A 87 2.91 -3.09 7.76
C PHE A 87 2.89 -4.39 6.97
N HIS A 88 3.13 -5.50 7.66
CA HIS A 88 3.03 -6.85 7.09
C HIS A 88 1.96 -7.64 7.81
N ALA A 89 1.05 -8.23 7.05
CA ALA A 89 0.09 -9.21 7.55
C ALA A 89 0.52 -10.62 7.16
N PHE A 90 0.47 -11.55 8.10
CA PHE A 90 0.71 -12.96 7.84
C PHE A 90 -0.49 -13.79 8.26
N SER A 91 -0.79 -14.84 7.53
CA SER A 91 -1.87 -15.77 7.86
C SER A 91 -1.35 -17.19 7.97
N THR A 92 -2.05 -17.98 8.81
CA THR A 92 -1.90 -19.43 8.83
C THR A 92 -3.00 -20.02 7.94
N HIS A 93 -2.69 -21.07 7.18
CA HIS A 93 -3.67 -21.73 6.31
C HIS A 93 -4.81 -22.43 7.06
N GLN A 94 -4.78 -22.43 8.40
CA GLN A 94 -5.77 -23.07 9.27
C GLN A 94 -6.59 -22.00 9.96
N THR A 95 -7.91 -22.09 9.84
CA THR A 95 -8.89 -21.17 10.47
C THR A 95 -8.80 -21.16 12.01
N HIS A 96 -8.32 -22.26 12.60
CA HIS A 96 -8.07 -22.39 14.05
C HIS A 96 -6.68 -23.00 14.25
N ALA A 97 -5.65 -22.23 13.91
CA ALA A 97 -4.29 -22.67 14.11
C ALA A 97 -3.94 -22.70 15.60
N GLU A 98 -3.23 -23.75 16.03
CA GLU A 98 -2.68 -23.83 17.37
C GLU A 98 -1.71 -22.65 17.61
N ALA A 99 -1.63 -22.17 18.86
CA ALA A 99 -0.77 -21.04 19.22
C ALA A 99 0.69 -21.23 18.77
N ALA A 100 1.21 -22.45 18.85
CA ALA A 100 2.55 -22.78 18.38
C ALA A 100 2.75 -22.58 16.87
N VAL A 101 1.72 -22.87 16.06
CA VAL A 101 1.76 -22.67 14.60
C VAL A 101 1.75 -21.18 14.27
N VAL A 102 0.94 -20.40 14.98
CA VAL A 102 0.90 -18.93 14.83
C VAL A 102 2.24 -18.31 15.21
N GLU A 103 2.83 -18.73 16.33
CA GLU A 103 4.12 -18.23 16.79
C GLU A 103 5.26 -18.56 15.80
N GLN A 104 5.25 -19.78 15.25
CA GLN A 104 6.21 -20.14 14.21
C GLN A 104 6.03 -19.33 12.93
N ALA A 105 4.79 -19.07 12.51
CA ALA A 105 4.49 -18.23 11.35
C ALA A 105 4.95 -16.77 11.60
N ARG A 106 4.73 -16.26 12.83
CA ARG A 106 5.21 -14.95 13.24
C ARG A 106 6.73 -14.84 13.19
N ALA A 107 7.44 -15.81 13.76
CA ALA A 107 8.91 -15.83 13.73
C ALA A 107 9.48 -15.84 12.30
N ARG A 108 8.79 -16.50 11.36
CA ARG A 108 9.15 -16.44 9.93
C ARG A 108 8.93 -15.04 9.35
N ALA A 109 7.79 -14.41 9.64
CA ALA A 109 7.50 -13.07 9.20
C ALA A 109 8.50 -12.04 9.76
N ASP A 110 8.89 -12.15 11.03
CA ASP A 110 9.92 -11.32 11.65
C ASP A 110 11.27 -11.45 10.92
N ASN A 111 11.68 -12.67 10.56
CA ASN A 111 12.89 -12.91 9.79
C ASN A 111 12.80 -12.31 8.37
N GLU A 112 11.66 -12.46 7.69
CA GLU A 112 11.44 -11.89 6.34
C GLU A 112 11.49 -10.36 6.37
N VAL A 113 10.90 -9.73 7.41
CA VAL A 113 11.04 -8.28 7.62
C VAL A 113 12.49 -7.90 7.81
N ALA A 114 13.23 -8.57 8.68
CA ALA A 114 14.62 -8.25 8.93
C ALA A 114 15.47 -8.32 7.65
N GLU A 115 15.26 -9.34 6.81
CA GLU A 115 15.96 -9.46 5.53
C GLU A 115 15.51 -8.40 4.52
N PHE A 116 14.22 -8.06 4.50
CA PHE A 116 13.71 -6.97 3.66
C PHE A 116 14.32 -5.64 4.10
N MET A 117 14.35 -5.35 5.40
CA MET A 117 14.94 -4.13 5.96
C MET A 117 16.42 -3.99 5.61
N LYS A 118 17.21 -5.06 5.68
CA LYS A 118 18.61 -5.04 5.24
C LYS A 118 18.74 -4.62 3.77
N ARG A 119 17.88 -5.15 2.90
CA ARG A 119 17.87 -4.82 1.46
C ARG A 119 17.51 -3.36 1.20
N ILE A 120 16.48 -2.85 1.90
CA ILE A 120 16.02 -1.47 1.68
C ILE A 120 16.90 -0.43 2.37
N ALA A 121 17.49 -0.73 3.53
CA ALA A 121 18.37 0.20 4.24
C ALA A 121 19.55 0.66 3.38
N ALA A 122 20.14 -0.26 2.62
CA ALA A 122 21.23 0.05 1.69
C ALA A 122 20.79 0.96 0.52
N LEU A 123 19.50 0.93 0.14
CA LEU A 123 18.95 1.68 -0.98
C LEU A 123 18.38 3.05 -0.56
N LEU A 124 17.81 3.14 0.65
CA LEU A 124 17.01 4.28 1.06
C LEU A 124 17.74 5.20 2.04
N ASN A 125 18.85 4.74 2.63
CA ASN A 125 19.64 5.48 3.65
C ASN A 125 18.74 6.08 4.77
N ARG A 126 17.69 5.32 5.18
CA ARG A 126 16.71 5.71 6.19
C ARG A 126 16.73 4.70 7.34
N PRO A 127 17.35 5.04 8.50
CA PRO A 127 17.38 4.17 9.69
C PRO A 127 16.10 4.22 10.53
N ASP A 128 15.21 5.17 10.27
CA ASP A 128 14.01 5.50 11.04
C ASP A 128 12.75 4.75 10.58
N ILE A 129 12.90 3.70 9.79
CA ILE A 129 11.78 2.90 9.30
C ILE A 129 11.35 1.91 10.37
N GLU A 130 10.16 2.09 10.90
CA GLU A 130 9.51 1.16 11.83
C GLU A 130 8.70 0.10 11.06
N TRP A 131 8.42 -1.04 11.72
CA TRP A 131 7.56 -2.08 11.16
C TRP A 131 6.59 -2.65 12.17
N LYS A 132 5.46 -3.09 11.66
CA LYS A 132 4.40 -3.79 12.37
C LYS A 132 4.06 -5.09 11.66
N ILE A 133 3.94 -6.17 12.41
CA ILE A 133 3.50 -7.47 11.89
C ILE A 133 2.22 -7.86 12.62
N GLU A 134 1.19 -8.20 11.87
CA GLU A 134 -0.08 -8.67 12.43
C GLU A 134 -0.52 -10.01 11.83
N HIS A 135 -1.17 -10.83 12.66
CA HIS A 135 -1.75 -12.09 12.23
C HIS A 135 -3.16 -11.85 11.69
N GLY A 136 -3.38 -12.26 10.45
CA GLY A 136 -4.66 -12.13 9.75
C GLY A 136 -4.48 -11.94 8.25
N LEU A 137 -5.59 -11.79 7.55
CA LEU A 137 -5.56 -11.42 6.13
C LEU A 137 -5.28 -9.92 6.02
N PRO A 138 -4.41 -9.47 5.10
CA PRO A 138 -4.05 -8.05 4.98
C PRO A 138 -5.27 -7.16 4.72
N GLU A 139 -6.26 -7.64 3.96
CA GLU A 139 -7.51 -6.94 3.67
C GLU A 139 -8.41 -6.73 4.88
N ASP A 140 -8.21 -7.48 5.95
CA ASP A 140 -8.96 -7.35 7.20
C ASP A 140 -8.18 -6.52 8.23
N VAL A 141 -6.93 -6.91 8.52
CA VAL A 141 -6.18 -6.35 9.64
C VAL A 141 -5.60 -4.96 9.36
N LEU A 142 -5.27 -4.65 8.10
CA LEU A 142 -4.68 -3.35 7.77
C LEU A 142 -5.71 -2.19 7.78
N PRO A 143 -6.93 -2.32 7.22
CA PRO A 143 -7.97 -1.32 7.39
C PRO A 143 -8.32 -1.08 8.86
N ASP A 144 -8.39 -2.15 9.66
CA ASP A 144 -8.63 -2.06 11.11
C ASP A 144 -7.50 -1.33 11.84
N TYR A 145 -6.25 -1.58 11.44
CA TYR A 145 -5.10 -0.88 11.99
C TYR A 145 -5.18 0.62 11.67
N VAL A 146 -5.37 0.97 10.40
CA VAL A 146 -5.48 2.36 9.93
C VAL A 146 -6.64 3.11 10.60
N ALA A 147 -7.78 2.44 10.82
CA ALA A 147 -8.93 3.06 11.49
C ALA A 147 -8.67 3.37 12.98
N ARG A 148 -7.79 2.58 13.63
CA ARG A 148 -7.44 2.76 15.06
C ARG A 148 -6.24 3.67 15.32
N HIS A 149 -5.45 3.94 14.29
CA HIS A 149 -4.23 4.76 14.38
C HIS A 149 -4.35 5.94 13.42
N PRO A 150 -3.87 7.13 13.80
CA PRO A 150 -3.91 8.32 12.93
C PRO A 150 -2.98 8.10 11.72
N THR A 151 -3.52 7.50 10.67
CA THR A 151 -2.82 7.23 9.42
C THR A 151 -3.36 8.15 8.35
N GLU A 152 -2.50 8.97 7.77
CA GLU A 152 -2.88 9.95 6.73
C GLU A 152 -2.82 9.34 5.33
N LEU A 153 -1.86 8.45 5.10
CA LEU A 153 -1.59 7.86 3.79
C LEU A 153 -1.29 6.36 3.91
N LEU A 154 -1.99 5.55 3.13
CA LEU A 154 -1.64 4.16 2.88
C LEU A 154 -0.90 4.03 1.56
N VAL A 155 0.19 3.29 1.54
CA VAL A 155 0.99 3.03 0.34
C VAL A 155 0.86 1.56 -0.04
N VAL A 156 0.44 1.29 -1.28
CA VAL A 156 0.22 -0.07 -1.79
C VAL A 156 0.87 -0.27 -3.16
N GLY A 157 1.49 -1.44 -3.34
CA GLY A 157 1.88 -1.93 -4.66
C GLY A 157 0.70 -2.60 -5.37
N THR A 158 0.60 -2.48 -6.69
CA THR A 158 -0.50 -3.14 -7.43
C THR A 158 -0.35 -4.65 -7.55
N HIS A 159 0.84 -5.19 -7.35
CA HIS A 159 1.14 -6.63 -7.46
C HIS A 159 1.96 -7.09 -6.26
N GLY A 160 1.64 -8.27 -5.77
CA GLY A 160 2.36 -8.94 -4.71
C GLY A 160 3.22 -10.12 -5.21
N ARG A 161 3.62 -10.99 -4.28
CA ARG A 161 4.48 -12.19 -4.53
C ARG A 161 3.98 -13.10 -5.66
N THR A 162 2.68 -13.18 -5.87
CA THR A 162 2.08 -14.09 -6.86
C THR A 162 2.03 -13.52 -8.27
N GLY A 163 2.33 -12.25 -8.48
CA GLY A 163 2.55 -11.49 -9.72
C GLY A 163 2.06 -12.00 -11.09
N ILE A 164 1.04 -12.89 -11.11
CA ILE A 164 0.68 -13.72 -12.26
C ILE A 164 0.02 -12.92 -13.39
N LEU A 165 -0.56 -11.76 -13.11
CA LEU A 165 -1.23 -10.94 -14.11
C LEU A 165 -0.79 -9.47 -14.00
N ARG A 166 0.21 -9.09 -14.78
CA ARG A 166 0.69 -7.68 -14.89
C ARG A 166 -0.35 -6.67 -15.38
N THR A 167 -1.57 -7.12 -15.69
CA THR A 167 -2.64 -6.30 -16.29
C THR A 167 -3.80 -6.00 -15.34
N ALA A 168 -3.81 -6.55 -14.13
CA ALA A 168 -4.87 -6.32 -13.14
C ALA A 168 -4.27 -5.78 -11.82
N ILE A 169 -5.04 -5.02 -11.06
CA ILE A 169 -4.71 -4.72 -9.67
C ILE A 169 -4.91 -6.02 -8.88
N GLY A 170 -3.97 -6.36 -7.98
CA GLY A 170 -4.13 -7.51 -7.11
C GLY A 170 -5.35 -7.38 -6.19
N SER A 171 -6.02 -8.49 -5.90
CA SER A 171 -7.23 -8.49 -5.06
C SER A 171 -7.03 -7.83 -3.70
N VAL A 172 -5.90 -8.08 -3.04
CA VAL A 172 -5.55 -7.44 -1.76
C VAL A 172 -5.42 -5.92 -1.93
N ALA A 173 -4.68 -5.46 -2.95
CA ALA A 173 -4.54 -4.02 -3.20
C ALA A 173 -5.89 -3.36 -3.48
N GLU A 174 -6.76 -4.01 -4.26
CA GLU A 174 -8.11 -3.52 -4.55
C GLU A 174 -8.95 -3.40 -3.27
N GLN A 175 -8.97 -4.43 -2.44
CA GLN A 175 -9.67 -4.43 -1.15
C GLN A 175 -9.14 -3.33 -0.21
N LEU A 176 -7.82 -3.19 -0.09
CA LEU A 176 -7.21 -2.14 0.72
C LEU A 176 -7.61 -0.74 0.24
N ILE A 177 -7.56 -0.50 -1.08
CA ILE A 177 -7.95 0.79 -1.65
C ILE A 177 -9.43 1.10 -1.38
N GLN A 178 -10.30 0.10 -1.40
CA GLN A 178 -11.74 0.29 -1.17
C GLN A 178 -12.09 0.54 0.30
N HIS A 179 -11.45 -0.19 1.22
CA HIS A 179 -11.88 -0.24 2.63
C HIS A 179 -11.06 0.63 3.58
N THR A 180 -9.90 1.13 3.15
CA THR A 180 -9.08 1.98 4.02
C THR A 180 -9.65 3.40 4.08
N PRO A 181 -9.78 4.02 5.26
CA PRO A 181 -10.41 5.34 5.41
C PRO A 181 -9.52 6.53 5.05
N CYS A 182 -8.20 6.35 4.90
CA CYS A 182 -7.24 7.42 4.57
C CYS A 182 -6.96 7.50 3.07
N ASP A 183 -6.15 8.47 2.67
CA ASP A 183 -5.65 8.60 1.31
C ASP A 183 -4.77 7.40 0.92
N VAL A 184 -4.72 7.07 -0.37
CA VAL A 184 -3.98 5.89 -0.84
C VAL A 184 -3.05 6.24 -1.99
N LEU A 185 -1.76 5.94 -1.83
CA LEU A 185 -0.77 5.95 -2.91
C LEU A 185 -0.67 4.56 -3.54
N ILE A 186 -1.06 4.46 -4.80
CA ILE A 186 -1.00 3.23 -5.58
C ILE A 186 0.23 3.29 -6.47
N VAL A 187 1.12 2.31 -6.36
CA VAL A 187 2.34 2.24 -7.17
C VAL A 187 2.35 0.95 -7.97
N ARG A 188 2.47 1.11 -9.28
CA ARG A 188 2.58 -0.02 -10.19
C ARG A 188 4.00 -0.54 -10.26
N GLN A 189 4.17 -1.85 -10.14
CA GLN A 189 5.45 -2.51 -10.39
C GLN A 189 5.87 -2.34 -11.86
N ARG A 190 7.08 -1.92 -12.07
CA ARG A 190 7.72 -1.78 -13.40
C ARG A 190 8.48 -3.03 -13.80
#